data_c0477d04ce533089d17fffdca30cafed
#
_entry.id   c0477d04ce533089d17fffdca30cafed
#
_cell.length_a   1.000
_cell.length_b   1.000
_cell.length_c   1.000
_cell.angle_alpha   90.00
_cell.angle_beta   90.00
_cell.angle_gamma   90.00
#
_symmetry.space_group_name_H-M   'P 1'
#
loop_
_entity.id
_entity.type
_entity.pdbx_description
1 polymer ?
#
loop_
_entity_poly.entity_id
_entity_poly.type
_entity_poly.pdbx_seq_one_letter_code
_entity_poly.pdbx_strand_id
1 'polypeptide(L)'
;MLPVYICEDNAQIRAELESYLKNQILIENYDMRLTLSTRHPEDIIAAIRKTPGRGIYFLDVELNGESMDGFALGQEIRKHDTRGFIIYVTAYKELAFETFRYHLEALDYITKENPEKMYAGMSRCLHIITDRMCEDRSKHRPYFTVKIMDVVKHIPLDEILFFETSGRSHRIVLHADRDRIDFIGSMQELEKTLGERFIRVHRAYLINTTRISELDLKHREIIMDNDARCLFSRNMKERVMKYIS
;
A
#
# COMPACT_ATOMS: atom_id res chain seq x y z
N MET A 1 1.05 -4.89 -0.49
CA MET A 1 1.04 -5.39 -1.89
C MET A 1 -0.39 -5.47 -2.39
N LEU A 2 -0.68 -4.83 -3.52
CA LEU A 2 -2.00 -4.84 -4.15
C LEU A 2 -2.17 -6.12 -4.98
N PRO A 3 -3.23 -6.93 -4.76
CA PRO A 3 -3.43 -8.16 -5.52
C PRO A 3 -3.85 -7.86 -6.96
N VAL A 4 -3.29 -8.59 -7.91
CA VAL A 4 -3.60 -8.53 -9.34
C VAL A 4 -4.27 -9.84 -9.75
N TYR A 5 -5.35 -9.73 -10.51
CA TYR A 5 -6.16 -10.84 -10.99
C TYR A 5 -6.27 -10.76 -12.52
N ILE A 6 -6.23 -11.91 -13.17
CA ILE A 6 -6.45 -12.06 -14.62
C ILE A 6 -7.60 -13.04 -14.81
N CYS A 7 -8.60 -12.66 -15.64
CA CYS A 7 -9.62 -13.56 -16.16
C CYS A 7 -9.59 -13.56 -17.70
N GLU A 8 -9.21 -14.67 -18.30
CA GLU A 8 -9.01 -14.84 -19.73
C GLU A 8 -9.25 -16.31 -20.08
N ASP A 9 -10.14 -16.61 -21.00
CA ASP A 9 -10.45 -17.99 -21.40
C ASP A 9 -9.37 -18.61 -22.29
N ASN A 10 -8.73 -17.81 -23.16
CA ASN A 10 -7.65 -18.29 -24.02
C ASN A 10 -6.37 -18.51 -23.22
N ALA A 11 -5.93 -19.78 -23.17
CA ALA A 11 -4.77 -20.18 -22.37
C ALA A 11 -3.45 -19.53 -22.82
N GLN A 12 -3.27 -19.30 -24.11
CA GLN A 12 -2.05 -18.69 -24.64
C GLN A 12 -2.01 -17.21 -24.26
N ILE A 13 -3.09 -16.45 -24.52
CA ILE A 13 -3.20 -15.03 -24.18
C ILE A 13 -3.06 -14.85 -22.66
N ARG A 14 -3.72 -15.71 -21.88
CA ARG A 14 -3.61 -15.68 -20.41
C ARG A 14 -2.17 -15.84 -19.94
N ALA A 15 -1.42 -16.78 -20.52
CA ALA A 15 0.00 -16.98 -20.19
C ALA A 15 0.89 -15.78 -20.58
N GLU A 16 0.60 -15.16 -21.73
CA GLU A 16 1.30 -13.95 -22.18
C GLU A 16 1.04 -12.76 -21.25
N LEU A 17 -0.21 -12.51 -20.86
CA LEU A 17 -0.61 -11.45 -19.93
C LEU A 17 0.04 -11.69 -18.55
N GLU A 18 0.03 -12.92 -18.07
CA GLU A 18 0.64 -13.32 -16.80
C GLU A 18 2.15 -13.05 -16.80
N SER A 19 2.86 -13.48 -17.84
CA SER A 19 4.29 -13.26 -18.00
C SER A 19 4.63 -11.77 -18.05
N TYR A 20 3.86 -11.00 -18.84
CA TYR A 20 4.06 -9.57 -18.98
C TYR A 20 3.87 -8.84 -17.65
N LEU A 21 2.75 -9.09 -16.94
CA LEU A 21 2.47 -8.43 -15.65
C LEU A 21 3.49 -8.78 -14.58
N LYS A 22 3.92 -10.06 -14.48
CA LYS A 22 4.98 -10.45 -13.56
C LYS A 22 6.29 -9.69 -13.81
N ASN A 23 6.68 -9.57 -15.08
CA ASN A 23 7.89 -8.85 -15.47
C ASN A 23 7.78 -7.35 -15.17
N GLN A 24 6.65 -6.70 -15.50
CA GLN A 24 6.45 -5.29 -15.21
C GLN A 24 6.46 -5.00 -13.71
N ILE A 25 5.77 -5.82 -12.90
CA ILE A 25 5.76 -5.68 -11.45
C ILE A 25 7.18 -5.77 -10.87
N LEU A 26 8.01 -6.69 -11.39
CA LEU A 26 9.38 -6.87 -10.93
C LEU A 26 10.30 -5.74 -11.37
N ILE A 27 10.27 -5.36 -12.66
CA ILE A 27 11.17 -4.33 -13.24
C ILE A 27 10.91 -2.96 -12.61
N GLU A 28 9.64 -2.57 -12.50
CA GLU A 28 9.24 -1.26 -11.96
C GLU A 28 9.12 -1.25 -10.44
N ASN A 29 9.38 -2.39 -9.79
CA ASN A 29 9.28 -2.55 -8.33
C ASN A 29 7.94 -2.08 -7.75
N TYR A 30 6.83 -2.41 -8.42
CA TYR A 30 5.50 -2.06 -7.95
C TYR A 30 5.12 -2.84 -6.67
N ASP A 31 4.46 -2.17 -5.73
CA ASP A 31 3.86 -2.81 -4.54
C ASP A 31 2.60 -3.63 -4.90
N MET A 32 2.75 -4.51 -5.89
CA MET A 32 1.71 -5.32 -6.49
C MET A 32 2.13 -6.79 -6.52
N ARG A 33 1.16 -7.70 -6.59
CA ARG A 33 1.42 -9.14 -6.72
C ARG A 33 0.37 -9.82 -7.57
N LEU A 34 0.77 -10.55 -8.60
CA LEU A 34 -0.14 -11.43 -9.32
C LEU A 34 -0.61 -12.55 -8.38
N THR A 35 -1.90 -12.54 -8.05
CA THR A 35 -2.52 -13.41 -7.06
C THR A 35 -3.21 -14.60 -7.71
N LEU A 36 -3.90 -14.35 -8.82
CA LEU A 36 -4.65 -15.39 -9.53
C LEU A 36 -4.70 -15.06 -11.02
N SER A 37 -4.50 -16.07 -11.85
CA SER A 37 -4.70 -16.06 -13.29
C SER A 37 -5.53 -17.28 -13.65
N THR A 38 -6.76 -17.05 -14.12
CA THR A 38 -7.74 -18.12 -14.32
C THR A 38 -8.58 -17.87 -15.57
N ARG A 39 -9.21 -18.94 -16.07
CA ARG A 39 -10.27 -18.84 -17.07
C ARG A 39 -11.66 -18.71 -16.43
N HIS A 40 -11.79 -19.12 -15.17
CA HIS A 40 -13.07 -19.25 -14.47
C HIS A 40 -13.39 -18.00 -13.64
N PRO A 41 -14.41 -17.22 -14.00
CA PRO A 41 -14.81 -16.00 -13.26
C PRO A 41 -15.09 -16.26 -11.78
N GLU A 42 -15.64 -17.42 -11.44
CA GLU A 42 -15.99 -17.81 -10.08
C GLU A 42 -14.77 -17.88 -9.16
N ASP A 43 -13.59 -18.25 -9.69
CA ASP A 43 -12.37 -18.32 -8.92
C ASP A 43 -11.95 -16.94 -8.40
N ILE A 44 -12.13 -15.89 -9.23
CA ILE A 44 -11.86 -14.49 -8.83
C ILE A 44 -12.81 -14.08 -7.73
N ILE A 45 -14.11 -14.36 -7.88
CA ILE A 45 -15.12 -14.02 -6.89
C ILE A 45 -14.83 -14.73 -5.56
N ALA A 46 -14.46 -16.02 -5.62
CA ALA A 46 -14.08 -16.79 -4.44
C ALA A 46 -12.82 -16.21 -3.75
N ALA A 47 -11.82 -15.79 -4.53
CA ALA A 47 -10.60 -15.20 -4.02
C ALA A 47 -10.86 -13.84 -3.32
N ILE A 48 -11.68 -12.97 -3.92
CA ILE A 48 -12.05 -11.67 -3.35
C ILE A 48 -12.83 -11.84 -2.04
N ARG A 49 -13.77 -12.78 -1.99
CA ARG A 49 -14.54 -13.08 -0.78
C ARG A 49 -13.66 -13.58 0.36
N LYS A 50 -12.65 -14.40 0.04
CA LYS A 50 -11.71 -14.94 1.03
C LYS A 50 -10.76 -13.88 1.58
N THR A 51 -10.34 -12.95 0.74
CA THR A 51 -9.37 -11.90 1.10
C THR A 51 -9.94 -10.55 0.64
N PRO A 52 -10.89 -9.95 1.40
CA PRO A 52 -11.44 -8.65 1.04
C PRO A 52 -10.38 -7.58 0.99
N GLY A 53 -10.46 -6.71 -0.01
CA GLY A 53 -9.52 -5.61 -0.19
C GLY A 53 -9.58 -5.06 -1.61
N ARG A 54 -8.84 -3.99 -1.85
CA ARG A 54 -8.75 -3.35 -3.15
C ARG A 54 -7.83 -4.18 -4.07
N GLY A 55 -8.32 -4.53 -5.26
CA GLY A 55 -7.60 -5.32 -6.25
C GLY A 55 -7.44 -4.62 -7.60
N ILE A 56 -6.63 -5.21 -8.47
CA ILE A 56 -6.47 -4.87 -9.89
C ILE A 56 -6.96 -6.06 -10.69
N TYR A 57 -7.87 -5.82 -11.63
CA TYR A 57 -8.55 -6.86 -12.38
C TYR A 57 -8.36 -6.63 -13.87
N PHE A 58 -7.61 -7.50 -14.54
CA PHE A 58 -7.50 -7.57 -16.00
C PHE A 58 -8.48 -8.63 -16.49
N LEU A 59 -9.53 -8.22 -17.19
CA LEU A 59 -10.65 -9.06 -17.56
C LEU A 59 -10.84 -9.08 -19.07
N ASP A 60 -10.95 -10.26 -19.67
CA ASP A 60 -11.56 -10.31 -21.00
C ASP A 60 -13.07 -10.10 -20.88
N VAL A 61 -13.65 -9.49 -21.91
CA VAL A 61 -15.10 -9.32 -22.02
C VAL A 61 -15.78 -10.61 -22.39
N GLU A 62 -15.25 -11.34 -23.40
CA GLU A 62 -15.78 -12.63 -23.80
C GLU A 62 -15.04 -13.79 -23.11
N LEU A 63 -15.76 -14.50 -22.27
CA LEU A 63 -15.27 -15.69 -21.57
C LEU A 63 -16.05 -16.91 -22.07
N ASN A 64 -15.58 -17.46 -23.18
CA ASN A 64 -16.28 -18.52 -23.89
C ASN A 64 -16.38 -19.80 -23.06
N GLY A 65 -17.61 -20.32 -22.96
CA GLY A 65 -17.89 -21.55 -22.21
C GLY A 65 -17.95 -21.39 -20.68
N GLU A 66 -17.88 -20.13 -20.19
CA GLU A 66 -18.00 -19.82 -18.77
C GLU A 66 -19.45 -19.39 -18.40
N SER A 67 -19.74 -19.32 -17.12
CA SER A 67 -21.08 -19.03 -16.57
C SER A 67 -21.48 -17.55 -16.73
N MET A 68 -20.49 -16.68 -16.87
CA MET A 68 -20.69 -15.22 -17.01
C MET A 68 -19.62 -14.61 -17.93
N ASP A 69 -19.95 -13.53 -18.57
CA ASP A 69 -19.02 -12.70 -19.35
C ASP A 69 -18.20 -11.75 -18.44
N GLY A 70 -17.24 -11.04 -19.02
CA GLY A 70 -16.39 -10.12 -18.27
C GLY A 70 -17.13 -8.91 -17.69
N PHE A 71 -18.24 -8.47 -18.30
CA PHE A 71 -19.04 -7.38 -17.74
C PHE A 71 -19.83 -7.83 -16.51
N ALA A 72 -20.44 -9.01 -16.58
CA ALA A 72 -21.11 -9.62 -15.42
C ALA A 72 -20.12 -9.89 -14.27
N LEU A 73 -18.90 -10.35 -14.62
CA LEU A 73 -17.83 -10.49 -13.64
C LEU A 73 -17.45 -9.15 -13.01
N GLY A 74 -17.32 -8.09 -13.81
CA GLY A 74 -17.06 -6.73 -13.31
C GLY A 74 -18.14 -6.22 -12.35
N GLN A 75 -19.43 -6.47 -12.64
CA GLN A 75 -20.53 -6.15 -11.75
C GLN A 75 -20.45 -6.91 -10.43
N GLU A 76 -20.10 -8.21 -10.49
CA GLU A 76 -19.94 -9.02 -9.29
C GLU A 76 -18.74 -8.57 -8.44
N ILE A 77 -17.61 -8.22 -9.08
CA ILE A 77 -16.45 -7.62 -8.41
C ILE A 77 -16.87 -6.34 -7.67
N ARG A 78 -17.65 -5.43 -8.29
CA ARG A 78 -18.09 -4.18 -7.66
C ARG A 78 -18.91 -4.37 -6.38
N LYS A 79 -19.62 -5.48 -6.23
CA LYS A 79 -20.36 -5.80 -4.98
C LYS A 79 -19.41 -6.08 -3.80
N HIS A 80 -18.19 -6.52 -4.09
CA HIS A 80 -17.21 -6.91 -3.07
C HIS A 80 -16.02 -5.94 -2.96
N ASP A 81 -15.65 -5.30 -4.08
CA ASP A 81 -14.58 -4.32 -4.18
C ASP A 81 -15.06 -3.10 -4.98
N THR A 82 -15.65 -2.15 -4.27
CA THR A 82 -16.20 -0.91 -4.87
C THR A 82 -15.11 0.02 -5.40
N ARG A 83 -13.85 -0.12 -4.95
CA ARG A 83 -12.72 0.73 -5.31
C ARG A 83 -11.64 0.02 -6.12
N GLY A 84 -11.81 -1.25 -6.46
CA GLY A 84 -10.91 -2.01 -7.29
C GLY A 84 -10.69 -1.38 -8.68
N PHE A 85 -9.56 -1.63 -9.27
CA PHE A 85 -9.24 -1.14 -10.61
C PHE A 85 -9.60 -2.21 -11.63
N ILE A 86 -10.65 -1.99 -12.41
CA ILE A 86 -11.08 -2.90 -13.48
C ILE A 86 -10.50 -2.39 -14.80
N ILE A 87 -9.80 -3.25 -15.51
CA ILE A 87 -9.24 -3.02 -16.84
C ILE A 87 -9.74 -4.14 -17.74
N TYR A 88 -10.44 -3.78 -18.81
CA TYR A 88 -10.83 -4.74 -19.81
C TYR A 88 -9.73 -4.89 -20.86
N VAL A 89 -9.37 -6.15 -21.18
CA VAL A 89 -8.40 -6.50 -22.24
C VAL A 89 -9.08 -7.47 -23.17
N THR A 90 -9.54 -7.00 -24.33
CA THR A 90 -10.45 -7.77 -25.20
C THR A 90 -10.21 -7.54 -26.68
N ALA A 91 -10.68 -8.45 -27.52
CA ALA A 91 -10.66 -8.28 -28.97
C ALA A 91 -11.75 -7.32 -29.51
N TYR A 92 -12.77 -7.00 -28.72
CA TYR A 92 -13.98 -6.30 -29.15
C TYR A 92 -13.96 -4.81 -28.83
N LYS A 93 -13.66 -3.97 -29.81
CA LYS A 93 -13.66 -2.50 -29.68
C LYS A 93 -15.02 -1.89 -29.44
N GLU A 94 -16.01 -2.41 -30.13
CA GLU A 94 -17.39 -1.93 -30.15
C GLU A 94 -18.09 -2.02 -28.82
N LEU A 95 -17.62 -2.91 -27.93
CA LEU A 95 -18.20 -3.11 -26.61
C LEU A 95 -17.68 -2.13 -25.55
N ALA A 96 -16.75 -1.24 -25.89
CA ALA A 96 -16.19 -0.28 -24.92
C ALA A 96 -17.28 0.59 -24.26
N PHE A 97 -18.33 0.97 -25.01
CA PHE A 97 -19.44 1.77 -24.46
C PHE A 97 -20.31 1.01 -23.46
N GLU A 98 -20.30 -0.32 -23.48
CA GLU A 98 -21.06 -1.13 -22.50
C GLU A 98 -20.53 -0.94 -21.08
N THR A 99 -19.24 -0.60 -20.90
CA THR A 99 -18.68 -0.28 -19.57
C THR A 99 -19.41 0.86 -18.87
N PHE A 100 -19.86 1.88 -19.63
CA PHE A 100 -20.67 2.99 -19.12
C PHE A 100 -22.10 2.54 -18.80
N ARG A 101 -22.68 1.69 -19.64
CA ARG A 101 -24.03 1.19 -19.46
C ARG A 101 -24.17 0.33 -18.21
N TYR A 102 -23.15 -0.43 -17.89
CA TYR A 102 -23.10 -1.27 -16.67
C TYR A 102 -22.58 -0.55 -15.43
N HIS A 103 -22.25 0.74 -15.52
CA HIS A 103 -21.72 1.56 -14.42
C HIS A 103 -20.49 0.92 -13.74
N LEU A 104 -19.60 0.31 -14.53
CA LEU A 104 -18.48 -0.49 -14.01
C LEU A 104 -17.29 0.35 -13.53
N GLU A 105 -17.28 1.66 -13.89
CA GLU A 105 -16.16 2.55 -13.57
C GLU A 105 -14.80 1.91 -13.92
N ALA A 106 -14.71 1.33 -15.14
CA ALA A 106 -13.48 0.74 -15.62
C ALA A 106 -12.38 1.80 -15.71
N LEU A 107 -11.17 1.44 -15.32
CA LEU A 107 -10.00 2.31 -15.43
C LEU A 107 -9.59 2.51 -16.88
N ASP A 108 -9.62 1.44 -17.66
CA ASP A 108 -9.31 1.46 -19.09
C ASP A 108 -9.98 0.29 -19.81
N TYR A 109 -10.01 0.42 -21.15
CA TYR A 109 -10.50 -0.59 -22.06
C TYR A 109 -9.46 -0.78 -23.18
N ILE A 110 -8.73 -1.88 -23.14
CA ILE A 110 -7.57 -2.16 -23.96
C ILE A 110 -7.94 -3.21 -25.01
N THR A 111 -7.65 -2.92 -26.30
CA THR A 111 -7.91 -3.87 -27.38
C THR A 111 -6.71 -4.77 -27.66
N LYS A 112 -6.97 -6.06 -27.90
CA LYS A 112 -5.95 -7.07 -28.22
C LYS A 112 -5.45 -7.02 -29.67
N GLU A 113 -5.94 -6.09 -30.52
CA GLU A 113 -5.60 -6.02 -31.95
C GLU A 113 -4.10 -5.82 -32.23
N ASN A 114 -3.44 -5.07 -31.39
CA ASN A 114 -2.01 -4.79 -31.53
C ASN A 114 -1.31 -5.07 -30.19
N PRO A 115 -0.43 -6.09 -30.12
CA PRO A 115 0.26 -6.45 -28.88
C PRO A 115 1.06 -5.30 -28.26
N GLU A 116 1.77 -4.48 -29.07
CA GLU A 116 2.55 -3.36 -28.54
C GLU A 116 1.66 -2.32 -27.86
N LYS A 117 0.53 -1.97 -28.49
CA LYS A 117 -0.46 -1.04 -27.92
C LYS A 117 -1.13 -1.62 -26.68
N MET A 118 -1.43 -2.92 -26.69
CA MET A 118 -2.00 -3.63 -25.55
C MET A 118 -1.06 -3.56 -24.34
N TYR A 119 0.20 -3.93 -24.50
CA TYR A 119 1.17 -3.88 -23.42
C TYR A 119 1.46 -2.45 -22.94
N ALA A 120 1.56 -1.48 -23.85
CA ALA A 120 1.69 -0.07 -23.49
C ALA A 120 0.47 0.44 -22.68
N GLY A 121 -0.75 0.01 -23.05
CA GLY A 121 -1.97 0.31 -22.28
C GLY A 121 -1.93 -0.28 -20.88
N MET A 122 -1.54 -1.53 -20.76
CA MET A 122 -1.41 -2.20 -19.46
C MET A 122 -0.36 -1.52 -18.56
N SER A 123 0.82 -1.19 -19.10
CA SER A 123 1.86 -0.47 -18.38
C SER A 123 1.35 0.89 -17.89
N ARG A 124 0.68 1.65 -18.75
CA ARG A 124 0.05 2.92 -18.37
C ARG A 124 -0.95 2.76 -17.24
N CYS A 125 -1.78 1.71 -17.25
CA CYS A 125 -2.71 1.43 -16.15
C CYS A 125 -1.98 1.18 -14.84
N LEU A 126 -0.90 0.38 -14.84
CA LEU A 126 -0.11 0.13 -13.63
C LEU A 126 0.49 1.41 -13.05
N HIS A 127 1.00 2.33 -13.90
CA HIS A 127 1.48 3.64 -13.46
C HIS A 127 0.37 4.47 -12.83
N ILE A 128 -0.77 4.62 -13.51
CA ILE A 128 -1.92 5.39 -12.99
C ILE A 128 -2.40 4.82 -11.64
N ILE A 129 -2.42 3.49 -11.50
CA ILE A 129 -2.81 2.84 -10.25
C ILE A 129 -1.82 3.17 -9.15
N THR A 130 -0.52 3.10 -9.43
CA THR A 130 0.54 3.42 -8.47
C THR A 130 0.43 4.86 -7.99
N ASP A 131 0.25 5.82 -8.90
CA ASP A 131 0.08 7.23 -8.57
C ASP A 131 -1.16 7.47 -7.69
N ARG A 132 -2.31 6.88 -8.05
CA ARG A 132 -3.53 6.96 -7.24
C ARG A 132 -3.36 6.35 -5.86
N MET A 133 -2.65 5.24 -5.74
CA MET A 133 -2.37 4.61 -4.44
C MET A 133 -1.43 5.46 -3.58
N CYS A 134 -0.44 6.13 -4.20
CA CYS A 134 0.42 7.09 -3.51
C CYS A 134 -0.36 8.32 -3.02
N GLU A 135 -1.26 8.86 -3.85
CA GLU A 135 -2.13 9.98 -3.46
C GLU A 135 -3.10 9.59 -2.33
N ASP A 136 -3.73 8.40 -2.43
CA ASP A 136 -4.61 7.90 -1.37
C ASP A 136 -3.84 7.73 -0.05
N ARG A 137 -2.63 7.20 -0.08
CA ARG A 137 -1.75 7.12 1.10
C ARG A 137 -1.40 8.51 1.64
N SER A 138 -1.13 9.49 0.79
CA SER A 138 -0.80 10.85 1.21
C SER A 138 -1.99 11.57 1.85
N LYS A 139 -3.20 11.39 1.34
CA LYS A 139 -4.44 11.98 1.88
C LYS A 139 -4.88 11.37 3.22
N HIS A 140 -4.48 10.13 3.51
CA HIS A 140 -4.83 9.41 4.74
C HIS A 140 -3.61 9.16 5.64
N ARG A 141 -2.52 9.92 5.46
CA ARG A 141 -1.37 9.85 6.37
C ARG A 141 -1.82 10.25 7.78
N PRO A 142 -1.65 9.42 8.78
CA PRO A 142 -1.88 9.84 10.14
C PRO A 142 -0.84 10.88 10.54
N TYR A 143 -1.28 11.96 11.21
CA TYR A 143 -0.42 13.05 11.64
C TYR A 143 -0.34 13.11 13.15
N PHE A 144 0.81 13.51 13.64
CA PHE A 144 0.98 14.04 14.98
C PHE A 144 0.78 15.55 14.95
N THR A 145 -0.17 16.05 15.73
CA THR A 145 -0.45 17.47 15.82
C THR A 145 0.18 18.04 17.07
N VAL A 146 1.06 19.03 16.91
CA VAL A 146 1.69 19.72 18.03
C VAL A 146 1.39 21.22 17.95
N LYS A 147 1.05 21.81 19.10
CA LYS A 147 0.87 23.25 19.24
C LYS A 147 2.11 23.86 19.90
N ILE A 148 2.71 24.84 19.23
CA ILE A 148 3.88 25.59 19.71
C ILE A 148 3.47 27.06 19.73
N MET A 149 3.23 27.61 20.93
CA MET A 149 2.65 28.96 21.08
C MET A 149 1.36 29.10 20.26
N ASP A 150 1.35 29.96 19.24
CA ASP A 150 0.18 30.21 18.39
C ASP A 150 0.21 29.45 17.06
N VAL A 151 1.21 28.58 16.86
CA VAL A 151 1.36 27.78 15.64
C VAL A 151 0.96 26.33 15.91
N VAL A 152 0.09 25.79 15.06
CA VAL A 152 -0.26 24.36 15.02
C VAL A 152 0.48 23.74 13.86
N LYS A 153 1.31 22.70 14.15
CA LYS A 153 1.98 21.89 13.12
C LYS A 153 1.39 20.50 13.06
N HIS A 154 1.16 20.02 11.84
CA HIS A 154 0.78 18.65 11.55
C HIS A 154 1.99 17.93 10.93
N ILE A 155 2.53 16.92 11.61
CA ILE A 155 3.72 16.19 11.18
C ILE A 155 3.29 14.76 10.87
N PRO A 156 3.51 14.27 9.64
CA PRO A 156 3.21 12.89 9.29
C PRO A 156 3.92 11.91 10.23
N LEU A 157 3.21 10.88 10.72
CA LEU A 157 3.81 9.93 11.65
C LEU A 157 4.96 9.13 11.04
N ASP A 158 4.97 8.97 9.73
CA ASP A 158 6.06 8.29 8.99
C ASP A 158 7.32 9.14 8.84
N GLU A 159 7.23 10.45 9.01
CA GLU A 159 8.39 11.36 9.06
C GLU A 159 9.00 11.48 10.46
N ILE A 160 8.28 11.05 11.50
CA ILE A 160 8.76 11.10 12.88
C ILE A 160 9.68 9.91 13.16
N LEU A 161 10.89 10.19 13.61
CA LEU A 161 11.90 9.21 13.99
C LEU A 161 11.72 8.75 15.45
N PHE A 162 11.73 9.70 16.36
CA PHE A 162 11.56 9.44 17.78
C PHE A 162 11.18 10.72 18.55
N PHE A 163 10.72 10.49 19.77
CA PHE A 163 10.53 11.51 20.80
C PHE A 163 11.57 11.29 21.91
N GLU A 164 12.13 12.39 22.41
CA GLU A 164 13.14 12.41 23.46
C GLU A 164 12.69 13.31 24.61
N THR A 165 12.89 12.89 25.86
CA THR A 165 12.68 13.81 26.99
C THR A 165 13.73 14.92 26.99
N SER A 166 13.28 16.16 27.01
CA SER A 166 14.16 17.31 27.21
C SER A 166 14.75 17.29 28.63
N GLY A 167 15.91 17.92 28.83
CA GLY A 167 16.45 18.16 30.17
C GLY A 167 15.59 19.07 31.05
N ARG A 168 14.49 19.64 30.52
CA ARG A 168 13.51 20.47 31.21
C ARG A 168 12.28 19.64 31.56
N SER A 169 11.69 19.91 32.74
CA SER A 169 10.49 19.21 33.21
C SER A 169 9.32 19.36 32.24
N HIS A 170 8.57 18.29 32.00
CA HIS A 170 7.39 18.24 31.11
C HIS A 170 7.61 18.69 29.66
N ARG A 171 8.85 18.62 29.17
CA ARG A 171 9.15 18.95 27.78
C ARG A 171 9.70 17.73 27.02
N ILE A 172 9.26 17.63 25.79
CA ILE A 172 9.62 16.56 24.87
C ILE A 172 10.14 17.19 23.58
N VAL A 173 11.18 16.61 23.04
CA VAL A 173 11.72 16.97 21.72
C VAL A 173 11.27 15.89 20.73
N LEU A 174 10.50 16.28 19.73
CA LEU A 174 10.17 15.48 18.55
C LEU A 174 11.30 15.62 17.55
N HIS A 175 11.80 14.51 17.06
CA HIS A 175 12.76 14.44 15.97
C HIS A 175 12.09 13.84 14.74
N ALA A 176 12.04 14.59 13.64
CA ALA A 176 11.50 14.18 12.35
C ALA A 176 12.53 14.47 11.23
N ASP A 177 12.26 14.03 10.03
CA ASP A 177 13.16 14.16 8.87
C ASP A 177 13.63 15.60 8.64
N ARG A 178 12.73 16.56 8.83
CA ARG A 178 12.99 18.00 8.55
C ARG A 178 12.76 18.91 9.75
N ASP A 179 12.22 18.36 10.85
CA ASP A 179 11.80 19.14 12.01
C ASP A 179 12.42 18.59 13.30
N ARG A 180 12.84 19.51 14.15
CA ARG A 180 13.14 19.26 15.55
C ARG A 180 12.31 20.19 16.39
N ILE A 181 11.36 19.65 17.16
CA ILE A 181 10.34 20.45 17.83
C ILE A 181 10.34 20.16 19.32
N ASP A 182 10.53 21.20 20.12
CA ASP A 182 10.42 21.14 21.59
C ASP A 182 9.02 21.60 22.00
N PHE A 183 8.25 20.74 22.70
CA PHE A 183 6.88 21.01 23.11
C PHE A 183 6.59 20.48 24.53
N ILE A 184 5.51 20.95 25.13
CA ILE A 184 5.04 20.48 26.43
C ILE A 184 4.24 19.20 26.23
N GLY A 185 4.62 18.12 26.92
CA GLY A 185 3.94 16.83 26.79
C GLY A 185 4.48 15.77 27.76
N SER A 186 3.89 14.58 27.69
CA SER A 186 4.24 13.42 28.50
C SER A 186 4.54 12.22 27.61
N MET A 187 5.67 11.53 27.84
CA MET A 187 6.01 10.28 27.16
C MET A 187 4.93 9.21 27.32
N GLN A 188 4.28 9.18 28.49
CA GLN A 188 3.23 8.20 28.77
C GLN A 188 1.96 8.47 27.94
N GLU A 189 1.60 9.73 27.72
CA GLU A 189 0.48 10.11 26.86
C GLU A 189 0.79 9.83 25.39
N LEU A 190 2.01 10.14 24.94
CA LEU A 190 2.45 9.84 23.57
C LEU A 190 2.41 8.34 23.30
N GLU A 191 2.92 7.50 24.20
CA GLU A 191 2.90 6.04 24.04
C GLU A 191 1.48 5.50 23.89
N LYS A 192 0.51 6.04 24.67
CA LYS A 192 -0.91 5.65 24.56
C LYS A 192 -1.55 6.12 23.25
N THR A 193 -1.24 7.34 22.83
CA THR A 193 -1.90 7.97 21.66
C THR A 193 -1.37 7.44 20.34
N LEU A 194 -0.05 7.17 20.26
CA LEU A 194 0.62 6.76 19.03
C LEU A 194 0.56 5.24 18.75
N GLY A 195 0.14 4.45 19.75
CA GLY A 195 -0.07 3.02 19.62
C GLY A 195 1.21 2.23 19.30
N GLU A 196 1.03 1.05 18.68
CA GLU A 196 2.11 0.07 18.43
C GLU A 196 3.21 0.55 17.47
N ARG A 197 2.93 1.56 16.69
CA ARG A 197 3.92 2.16 15.77
C ARG A 197 5.09 2.81 16.51
N PHE A 198 4.84 3.29 17.73
CA PHE A 198 5.84 3.91 18.58
C PHE A 198 6.01 3.12 19.87
N ILE A 199 7.24 2.69 20.14
CA ILE A 199 7.55 1.94 21.36
C ILE A 199 8.48 2.72 22.28
N ARG A 200 8.18 2.68 23.57
CA ARG A 200 9.06 3.25 24.60
C ARG A 200 10.19 2.29 24.90
N VAL A 201 11.40 2.61 24.46
CA VAL A 201 12.59 1.76 24.60
C VAL A 201 13.48 2.17 25.76
N HIS A 202 13.32 3.40 26.22
CA HIS A 202 14.05 3.96 27.37
C HIS A 202 13.16 4.98 28.10
N ARG A 203 13.51 5.34 29.34
CA ARG A 203 12.80 6.42 30.04
C ARG A 203 12.79 7.73 29.26
N ALA A 204 13.81 7.94 28.43
CA ALA A 204 13.99 9.15 27.63
C ALA A 204 13.59 9.00 26.17
N TYR A 205 13.34 7.80 25.63
CA TYR A 205 13.12 7.59 24.19
C TYR A 205 11.87 6.78 23.90
N LEU A 206 11.03 7.35 23.01
CA LEU A 206 9.89 6.69 22.35
C LEU A 206 10.18 6.72 20.84
N ILE A 207 10.42 5.56 20.22
CA ILE A 207 10.91 5.47 18.85
C ILE A 207 9.85 4.94 17.88
N ASN A 208 9.92 5.38 16.64
CA ASN A 208 9.12 4.84 15.54
C ASN A 208 9.72 3.50 15.07
N THR A 209 8.97 2.41 15.22
CA THR A 209 9.43 1.06 14.86
C THR A 209 9.69 0.87 13.39
N THR A 210 9.01 1.63 12.52
CA THR A 210 9.16 1.55 11.06
C THR A 210 10.38 2.30 10.51
N ARG A 211 11.09 3.04 11.38
CA ARG A 211 12.24 3.88 11.04
C ARG A 211 13.55 3.37 11.67
N ILE A 212 13.55 2.14 12.18
CA ILE A 212 14.75 1.50 12.74
C ILE A 212 15.58 0.96 11.57
N SER A 213 16.87 1.34 11.51
CA SER A 213 17.84 0.81 10.54
C SER A 213 18.65 -0.34 11.13
N GLU A 214 19.16 -0.17 12.37
CA GLU A 214 20.10 -1.13 12.97
C GLU A 214 19.96 -1.18 14.49
N LEU A 215 20.34 -2.32 15.10
CA LEU A 215 20.46 -2.50 16.55
C LEU A 215 21.90 -2.83 16.95
N ASP A 216 22.53 -1.95 17.70
CA ASP A 216 23.77 -2.24 18.40
C ASP A 216 23.48 -2.82 19.80
N LEU A 217 23.49 -4.15 19.88
CA LEU A 217 23.22 -4.87 21.13
C LEU A 217 24.35 -4.70 22.15
N LYS A 218 25.57 -4.44 21.71
CA LYS A 218 26.74 -4.26 22.57
C LYS A 218 26.66 -2.92 23.32
N HIS A 219 26.35 -1.85 22.61
CA HIS A 219 26.23 -0.51 23.16
C HIS A 219 24.82 -0.17 23.62
N ARG A 220 23.84 -1.03 23.31
CA ARG A 220 22.40 -0.84 23.58
C ARG A 220 21.86 0.42 22.91
N GLU A 221 22.19 0.56 21.64
CA GLU A 221 21.75 1.65 20.80
C GLU A 221 20.84 1.13 19.68
N ILE A 222 19.85 1.94 19.35
CA ILE A 222 19.01 1.79 18.17
C ILE A 222 19.42 2.88 17.20
N ILE A 223 19.79 2.49 15.99
CA ILE A 223 20.18 3.41 14.94
C ILE A 223 18.96 3.58 14.04
N MET A 224 18.53 4.82 13.92
CA MET A 224 17.43 5.20 13.03
C MET A 224 17.94 5.32 11.59
N ASP A 225 17.06 5.33 10.62
CA ASP A 225 17.42 5.41 9.19
C ASP A 225 18.09 6.73 8.75
N ASN A 226 18.11 7.74 9.63
CA ASN A 226 18.88 8.98 9.47
C ASN A 226 20.17 9.02 10.32
N ASP A 227 20.67 7.86 10.75
CA ASP A 227 21.85 7.68 11.61
C ASP A 227 21.74 8.23 13.04
N ALA A 228 20.56 8.72 13.44
CA ALA A 228 20.34 9.12 14.82
C ALA A 228 20.36 7.91 15.76
N ARG A 229 20.92 8.07 16.96
CA ARG A 229 21.10 6.99 17.93
C ARG A 229 20.24 7.19 19.15
N CYS A 230 19.46 6.17 19.50
CA CYS A 230 18.60 6.15 20.68
C CYS A 230 19.01 5.01 21.61
N LEU A 231 19.18 5.29 22.91
CA LEU A 231 19.49 4.25 23.89
C LEU A 231 18.25 3.40 24.21
N PHE A 232 18.43 2.11 24.44
CA PHE A 232 17.37 1.26 24.98
C PHE A 232 17.76 0.61 26.31
N SER A 233 16.77 0.36 27.18
CA SER A 233 16.94 -0.27 28.48
C SER A 233 17.16 -1.78 28.35
N ARG A 234 17.88 -2.41 29.28
CA ARG A 234 18.17 -3.85 29.27
C ARG A 234 16.93 -4.74 29.14
N ASN A 235 15.87 -4.39 29.87
CA ASN A 235 14.59 -5.12 29.84
C ASN A 235 13.77 -4.94 28.55
N MET A 236 14.19 -4.04 27.68
CA MET A 236 13.51 -3.81 26.38
C MET A 236 14.13 -4.58 25.22
N LYS A 237 15.25 -5.26 25.43
CA LYS A 237 15.99 -5.98 24.38
C LYS A 237 15.09 -6.94 23.56
N GLU A 238 14.36 -7.82 24.22
CA GLU A 238 13.49 -8.79 23.54
C GLU A 238 12.35 -8.13 22.75
N ARG A 239 11.80 -7.03 23.30
CA ARG A 239 10.73 -6.28 22.63
C ARG A 239 11.25 -5.59 21.35
N VAL A 240 12.44 -5.00 21.41
CA VAL A 240 13.04 -4.29 20.26
C VAL A 240 13.48 -5.27 19.16
N MET A 241 13.98 -6.45 19.53
CA MET A 241 14.37 -7.50 18.58
C MET A 241 13.22 -7.95 17.65
N LYS A 242 11.96 -7.87 18.09
CA LYS A 242 10.79 -8.26 17.29
C LYS A 242 10.54 -7.36 16.07
N TYR A 243 11.17 -6.20 15.99
CA TYR A 243 10.94 -5.21 14.91
C TYR A 243 12.03 -5.23 13.84
N ILE A 244 13.05 -6.10 13.98
CA ILE A 244 14.14 -6.24 12.99
C ILE A 244 14.19 -7.68 12.42
N SER A 245 13.34 -8.57 12.93
CA SER A 245 13.24 -9.96 12.45
C SER A 245 12.45 -10.06 11.16
#